data_5ee60366c0de0b297af55f4393b59fff
#
_entry.id   5ee60366c0de0b297af55f4393b59fff
#
_cell.length_a   1.000
_cell.length_b   1.000
_cell.length_c   1.000
_cell.angle_alpha   90.00
_cell.angle_beta   90.00
_cell.angle_gamma   90.00
#
_symmetry.space_group_name_H-M   'P 1'
#
loop_
_entity.id
_entity.type
_entity.pdbx_description
1 polymer ?
#
loop_
_entity_poly.entity_id
_entity_poly.type
_entity_poly.pdbx_seq_one_letter_code
_entity_poly.pdbx_strand_id
1 'polypeptide(L)'
;MSGRSKIQPSWHKNVEADDFEAAESYLQLIYTIKRSAKYIAALRSARPARFRAKDIFRASQLSRLGISNLRVARDRRKIKEGIPLSPMLLVRDERNGKVVVADGYHRLCAVYELNEDAWIPCRIV
;
A
#
# COMPACT_ATOMS: atom_id res chain seq x y z
N MET A 1 -2.20 22.75 -16.79
CA MET A 1 -1.64 22.60 -16.52
C MET A 1 -1.24 22.01 -16.43
N SER A 2 -1.63 21.89 -16.46
CA SER A 2 -1.11 21.40 -16.27
C SER A 2 0.18 21.26 -16.51
N GLY A 3 0.71 21.50 -17.25
CA GLY A 3 2.14 21.44 -17.38
C GLY A 3 2.95 21.14 -16.14
N ARG A 4 2.31 20.99 -15.09
CA ARG A 4 2.96 20.68 -13.83
C ARG A 4 3.38 19.21 -13.80
N SER A 5 4.66 18.98 -13.60
CA SER A 5 5.17 17.64 -13.38
C SER A 5 4.73 17.11 -12.02
N LYS A 6 4.26 15.89 -12.00
CA LYS A 6 3.96 15.19 -10.77
C LYS A 6 5.12 14.28 -10.43
N ILE A 7 5.45 14.21 -9.15
CA ILE A 7 6.51 13.33 -8.66
C ILE A 7 6.06 11.89 -8.83
N GLN A 8 6.94 11.06 -9.39
CA GLN A 8 6.68 9.63 -9.54
C GLN A 8 7.54 8.88 -8.54
N PRO A 9 6.91 8.12 -7.65
CA PRO A 9 7.66 7.28 -6.71
C PRO A 9 8.46 6.21 -7.43
N SER A 10 9.59 5.83 -6.84
CA SER A 10 10.35 4.64 -7.25
C SER A 10 9.92 3.46 -6.39
N TRP A 11 9.92 2.27 -6.97
CA TRP A 11 9.43 1.07 -6.28
C TRP A 11 10.43 -0.07 -6.42
N HIS A 12 10.56 -0.84 -5.34
CA HIS A 12 11.24 -2.13 -5.43
C HIS A 12 10.41 -3.06 -6.32
N LYS A 13 11.09 -3.96 -7.01
CA LYS A 13 10.42 -4.96 -7.84
C LYS A 13 9.63 -5.94 -6.99
N ASN A 14 10.21 -6.34 -5.86
CA ASN A 14 9.61 -7.32 -4.96
C ASN A 14 9.23 -6.68 -3.63
N VAL A 15 8.25 -7.28 -2.96
CA VAL A 15 7.87 -6.91 -1.60
C VAL A 15 8.99 -7.30 -0.65
N GLU A 16 9.34 -6.41 0.27
CA GLU A 16 10.34 -6.71 1.29
C GLU A 16 9.82 -7.82 2.22
N ALA A 17 10.74 -8.69 2.64
CA ALA A 17 10.36 -9.85 3.46
C ALA A 17 9.62 -9.44 4.74
N ASP A 18 10.09 -8.39 5.40
CA ASP A 18 9.49 -7.91 6.65
C ASP A 18 8.06 -7.43 6.47
N ASP A 19 7.68 -7.00 5.27
CA ASP A 19 6.34 -6.49 5.00
C ASP A 19 5.31 -7.60 5.10
N PHE A 20 5.66 -8.83 4.74
CA PHE A 20 4.75 -9.98 4.88
C PHE A 20 4.47 -10.27 6.35
N GLU A 21 5.48 -10.17 7.20
CA GLU A 21 5.30 -10.37 8.64
C GLU A 21 4.42 -9.28 9.24
N ALA A 22 4.65 -8.04 8.84
CA ALA A 22 3.84 -6.91 9.30
C ALA A 22 2.39 -7.07 8.85
N ALA A 23 2.17 -7.49 7.61
CA ALA A 23 0.83 -7.73 7.08
C ALA A 23 0.11 -8.84 7.85
N GLU A 24 0.81 -9.93 8.15
CA GLU A 24 0.20 -11.04 8.90
C GLU A 24 -0.21 -10.59 10.30
N SER A 25 0.65 -9.85 10.96
CA SER A 25 0.35 -9.30 12.28
C SER A 25 -0.93 -8.45 12.27
N TYR A 26 -1.06 -7.60 11.26
CA TYR A 26 -2.25 -6.77 11.11
C TYR A 26 -3.49 -7.60 10.79
N LEU A 27 -3.37 -8.55 9.87
CA LEU A 27 -4.51 -9.38 9.46
C LEU A 27 -5.05 -10.22 10.60
N GLN A 28 -4.22 -10.60 11.57
CA GLN A 28 -4.66 -11.37 12.73
C GLN A 28 -5.60 -10.58 13.64
N LEU A 29 -5.69 -9.27 13.48
CA LEU A 29 -6.69 -8.46 14.19
C LEU A 29 -8.07 -8.55 13.53
N ILE A 30 -8.10 -8.93 12.26
CA ILE A 30 -9.33 -8.96 11.46
C ILE A 30 -9.80 -10.40 11.23
N TYR A 31 -8.86 -11.29 10.99
CA TYR A 31 -9.12 -12.68 10.64
C TYR A 31 -8.48 -13.61 11.66
N THR A 32 -8.87 -14.89 11.64
CA THR A 32 -8.22 -15.91 12.47
C THR A 32 -6.76 -16.07 12.06
N ILE A 33 -5.95 -16.65 12.95
CA ILE A 33 -4.54 -16.92 12.66
C ILE A 33 -4.43 -17.79 11.41
N LYS A 34 -5.28 -18.82 11.28
CA LYS A 34 -5.28 -19.71 10.13
C LYS A 34 -5.61 -18.98 8.83
N ARG A 35 -6.63 -18.14 8.83
CA ARG A 35 -7.00 -17.36 7.63
C ARG A 35 -5.93 -16.36 7.25
N SER A 36 -5.35 -15.70 8.25
CA SER A 36 -4.27 -14.74 8.02
C SER A 36 -3.09 -15.42 7.35
N ALA A 37 -2.70 -16.62 7.83
CA ALA A 37 -1.61 -17.37 7.23
C ALA A 37 -1.89 -17.75 5.77
N LYS A 38 -3.15 -18.11 5.46
CA LYS A 38 -3.55 -18.40 4.07
C LYS A 38 -3.45 -17.18 3.18
N TYR A 39 -3.89 -16.02 3.67
CA TYR A 39 -3.77 -14.79 2.91
C TYR A 39 -2.32 -14.43 2.63
N ILE A 40 -1.45 -14.58 3.64
CA ILE A 40 -0.02 -14.28 3.45
C ILE A 40 0.60 -15.23 2.42
N ALA A 41 0.30 -16.53 2.49
CA ALA A 41 0.79 -17.49 1.51
C ALA A 41 0.32 -17.13 0.09
N ALA A 42 -0.94 -16.73 -0.06
CA ALA A 42 -1.49 -16.31 -1.34
C ALA A 42 -0.83 -15.02 -1.84
N LEU A 43 -0.58 -14.06 -0.94
CA LEU A 43 0.09 -12.81 -1.30
C LEU A 43 1.53 -13.05 -1.77
N ARG A 44 2.24 -13.98 -1.14
CA ARG A 44 3.61 -14.30 -1.55
C ARG A 44 3.69 -14.82 -2.98
N SER A 45 2.66 -15.55 -3.44
CA SER A 45 2.62 -16.10 -4.80
C SER A 45 1.74 -15.32 -5.77
N ALA A 46 1.10 -14.24 -5.32
CA ALA A 46 0.26 -13.43 -6.18
C ALA A 46 1.11 -12.71 -7.24
N ARG A 47 0.53 -12.54 -8.43
CA ARG A 47 1.18 -11.79 -9.49
C ARG A 47 1.23 -10.31 -9.13
N PRO A 48 2.29 -9.60 -9.52
CA PRO A 48 2.32 -8.16 -9.37
C PRO A 48 1.13 -7.50 -10.08
N ALA A 49 0.52 -6.54 -9.40
CA ALA A 49 -0.58 -5.76 -9.95
C ALA A 49 -0.29 -4.28 -9.66
N ARG A 50 -1.09 -3.39 -10.21
CA ARG A 50 -0.96 -1.97 -9.89
C ARG A 50 -2.31 -1.32 -9.94
N PHE A 51 -2.50 -0.33 -9.07
CA PHE A 51 -3.71 0.47 -9.02
C PHE A 51 -3.31 1.92 -8.72
N ARG A 52 -4.18 2.86 -9.06
CA ARG A 52 -3.92 4.25 -8.74
C ARG A 52 -4.10 4.51 -7.26
N ALA A 53 -3.27 5.39 -6.71
CA ALA A 53 -3.34 5.74 -5.30
C ALA A 53 -4.75 6.13 -4.88
N LYS A 54 -5.42 6.98 -5.67
CA LYS A 54 -6.78 7.42 -5.37
C LYS A 54 -7.79 6.28 -5.30
N ASP A 55 -7.62 5.26 -6.14
CA ASP A 55 -8.55 4.13 -6.17
C ASP A 55 -8.34 3.23 -4.95
N ILE A 56 -7.09 2.99 -4.58
CA ILE A 56 -6.79 2.21 -3.37
C ILE A 56 -7.36 2.93 -2.15
N PHE A 57 -7.18 4.24 -2.08
CA PHE A 57 -7.70 5.04 -0.96
C PHE A 57 -9.20 4.90 -0.84
N ARG A 58 -9.91 5.09 -1.95
CA ARG A 58 -11.36 4.99 -1.94
C ARG A 58 -11.82 3.60 -1.56
N ALA A 59 -11.18 2.57 -2.11
CA ALA A 59 -11.54 1.19 -1.81
C ALA A 59 -11.23 0.80 -0.37
N SER A 60 -10.20 1.39 0.23
CA SER A 60 -9.84 1.07 1.62
C SER A 60 -10.78 1.68 2.64
N GLN A 61 -11.46 2.76 2.28
CA GLN A 61 -12.37 3.50 3.17
C GLN A 61 -11.66 4.04 4.43
N LEU A 62 -10.35 4.21 4.35
CA LEU A 62 -9.55 4.72 5.47
C LEU A 62 -9.39 6.23 5.36
N SER A 63 -9.20 6.87 6.51
CA SER A 63 -8.91 8.29 6.57
C SER A 63 -7.47 8.56 6.15
N ARG A 64 -7.26 9.71 5.51
CA ARG A 64 -5.94 10.10 5.07
C ARG A 64 -5.11 10.67 6.21
N LEU A 65 -3.85 10.24 6.32
CA LEU A 65 -2.87 10.82 7.24
C LEU A 65 -1.98 11.81 6.49
N GLY A 66 -1.75 12.97 7.09
CA GLY A 66 -0.89 14.00 6.51
C GLY A 66 0.55 13.92 7.01
N ILE A 67 1.33 14.93 6.64
CA ILE A 67 2.77 15.00 6.95
C ILE A 67 3.06 15.18 8.43
N SER A 68 2.08 15.50 9.25
CA SER A 68 2.24 15.50 10.70
C SER A 68 2.51 14.10 11.24
N ASN A 69 2.12 13.06 10.50
CA ASN A 69 2.49 11.69 10.84
C ASN A 69 3.94 11.45 10.41
N LEU A 70 4.78 11.00 11.34
CA LEU A 70 6.21 10.86 11.07
C LEU A 70 6.52 9.81 9.99
N ARG A 71 5.74 8.73 9.91
CA ARG A 71 5.94 7.71 8.88
C ARG A 71 5.57 8.23 7.50
N VAL A 72 4.49 9.00 7.41
CA VAL A 72 4.09 9.62 6.14
C VAL A 72 5.16 10.61 5.69
N ALA A 73 5.65 11.44 6.61
CA ALA A 73 6.70 12.41 6.31
C ALA A 73 7.97 11.71 5.83
N ARG A 74 8.34 10.59 6.47
CA ARG A 74 9.51 9.81 6.08
C ARG A 74 9.36 9.24 4.68
N ASP A 75 8.19 8.67 4.36
CA ASP A 75 7.94 8.11 3.04
C ASP A 75 7.92 9.20 1.97
N ARG A 76 7.36 10.37 2.29
CA ARG A 76 7.42 11.51 1.37
C ARG A 76 8.86 11.89 1.04
N ARG A 77 9.71 11.92 2.06
CA ARG A 77 11.12 12.24 1.86
C ARG A 77 11.81 11.22 0.96
N LYS A 78 11.54 9.93 1.18
CA LYS A 78 12.07 8.86 0.33
C LYS A 78 11.65 9.07 -1.12
N ILE A 79 10.38 9.39 -1.35
CA ILE A 79 9.87 9.62 -2.70
C ILE A 79 10.63 10.78 -3.36
N LYS A 80 10.79 11.88 -2.64
CA LYS A 80 11.48 13.05 -3.18
C LYS A 80 12.96 12.79 -3.47
N GLU A 81 13.58 11.91 -2.69
CA GLU A 81 14.99 11.55 -2.84
C GLU A 81 15.21 10.40 -3.81
N GLY A 82 14.14 9.88 -4.41
CA GLY A 82 14.23 8.77 -5.35
C GLY A 82 14.54 7.43 -4.72
N ILE A 83 14.33 7.30 -3.41
CA ILE A 83 14.55 6.04 -2.70
C ILE A 83 13.34 5.13 -2.95
N PRO A 84 13.57 3.88 -3.42
CA PRO A 84 12.47 2.97 -3.73
C PRO A 84 11.65 2.58 -2.51
N LEU A 85 10.33 2.44 -2.72
CA LEU A 85 9.40 1.95 -1.72
C LEU A 85 9.04 0.49 -2.03
N SER A 86 8.63 -0.24 -0.99
CA SER A 86 8.13 -1.59 -1.15
C SER A 86 6.69 -1.57 -1.66
N PRO A 87 6.31 -2.48 -2.58
CA PRO A 87 4.92 -2.58 -3.03
C PRO A 87 3.96 -2.86 -1.87
N MET A 88 2.69 -2.49 -2.06
CA MET A 88 1.66 -2.70 -1.04
C MET A 88 1.12 -4.12 -1.04
N LEU A 89 0.57 -4.53 0.10
CA LEU A 89 -0.13 -5.81 0.25
C LEU A 89 -1.59 -5.54 0.57
N LEU A 90 -2.48 -6.08 -0.27
CA LEU A 90 -3.91 -5.81 -0.23
C LEU A 90 -4.70 -7.12 -0.19
N VAL A 91 -5.80 -7.13 0.58
CA VAL A 91 -6.72 -8.26 0.62
C VAL A 91 -8.12 -7.76 0.28
N ARG A 92 -8.77 -8.37 -0.72
CA ARG A 92 -10.14 -8.02 -1.08
C ARG A 92 -11.10 -8.49 -0.01
N ASP A 93 -11.96 -7.60 0.42
CA ASP A 93 -13.09 -7.90 1.27
C ASP A 93 -14.36 -7.67 0.45
N GLU A 94 -14.64 -8.60 -0.44
CA GLU A 94 -15.75 -8.47 -1.38
C GLU A 94 -17.09 -8.36 -0.66
N ARG A 95 -17.23 -9.04 0.45
CA ARG A 95 -18.46 -9.04 1.23
C ARG A 95 -18.83 -7.64 1.71
N ASN A 96 -17.84 -6.87 2.10
CA ASN A 96 -18.02 -5.51 2.60
C ASN A 96 -17.71 -4.44 1.55
N GLY A 97 -17.39 -4.85 0.32
CA GLY A 97 -17.16 -3.91 -0.78
C GLY A 97 -15.94 -3.03 -0.57
N LYS A 98 -14.88 -3.56 0.01
CA LYS A 98 -13.68 -2.78 0.27
C LYS A 98 -12.42 -3.61 0.11
N VAL A 99 -11.27 -2.94 0.18
CA VAL A 99 -9.97 -3.58 0.24
C VAL A 99 -9.35 -3.34 1.61
N VAL A 100 -8.75 -4.40 2.18
CA VAL A 100 -7.98 -4.29 3.42
C VAL A 100 -6.54 -3.99 3.03
N VAL A 101 -5.99 -2.89 3.54
CA VAL A 101 -4.59 -2.56 3.36
C VAL A 101 -3.81 -3.32 4.43
N ALA A 102 -3.29 -4.49 4.04
CA ALA A 102 -2.57 -5.35 4.98
C ALA A 102 -1.20 -4.77 5.32
N ASP A 103 -0.57 -4.09 4.37
CA ASP A 103 0.68 -3.39 4.59
C ASP A 103 0.83 -2.25 3.58
N GLY A 104 1.36 -1.12 4.03
CA GLY A 104 1.66 0.01 3.16
C GLY A 104 0.77 1.23 3.30
N TYR A 105 -0.03 1.32 4.36
CA TYR A 105 -0.95 2.44 4.53
C TYR A 105 -0.24 3.79 4.55
N HIS A 106 0.87 3.90 5.28
CA HIS A 106 1.62 5.17 5.34
C HIS A 106 2.23 5.54 3.99
N ARG A 107 2.68 4.53 3.23
CA ARG A 107 3.18 4.74 1.87
C ARG A 107 2.07 5.26 0.96
N LEU A 108 0.89 4.68 1.09
CA LEU A 108 -0.28 5.13 0.33
C LEU A 108 -0.59 6.60 0.60
N CYS A 109 -0.60 7.01 1.87
CA CYS A 109 -0.85 8.39 2.24
C CYS A 109 0.18 9.34 1.62
N ALA A 110 1.46 8.97 1.69
CA ALA A 110 2.54 9.79 1.14
C ALA A 110 2.44 9.92 -0.37
N VAL A 111 2.20 8.81 -1.07
CA VAL A 111 2.06 8.81 -2.52
C VAL A 111 0.84 9.63 -2.94
N TYR A 112 -0.30 9.38 -2.30
CA TYR A 112 -1.55 10.08 -2.63
C TYR A 112 -1.38 11.59 -2.54
N GLU A 113 -0.73 12.06 -1.48
CA GLU A 113 -0.54 13.48 -1.27
C GLU A 113 0.32 14.13 -2.35
N LEU A 114 1.34 13.42 -2.81
CA LEU A 114 2.23 13.94 -3.85
C LEU A 114 1.65 13.77 -5.26
N ASN A 115 0.95 12.67 -5.50
CA ASN A 115 0.37 12.38 -6.80
C ASN A 115 -0.72 11.32 -6.66
N GLU A 116 -1.97 11.76 -6.55
CA GLU A 116 -3.10 10.85 -6.37
C GLU A 116 -3.34 9.92 -7.56
N ASP A 117 -2.83 10.30 -8.74
CA ASP A 117 -2.95 9.49 -9.95
C ASP A 117 -1.79 8.51 -10.14
N ALA A 118 -0.82 8.50 -9.22
CA ALA A 118 0.32 7.59 -9.34
C ALA A 118 -0.13 6.14 -9.28
N TRP A 119 0.50 5.32 -10.13
CA TRP A 119 0.33 3.86 -10.08
C TRP A 119 1.13 3.31 -8.90
N ILE A 120 0.49 2.49 -8.09
CA ILE A 120 1.14 1.85 -6.96
C ILE A 120 1.20 0.35 -7.23
N PRO A 121 2.41 -0.24 -7.31
CA PRO A 121 2.52 -1.69 -7.43
C PRO A 121 2.09 -2.36 -6.13
N CYS A 122 1.43 -3.49 -6.26
CA CYS A 122 0.93 -4.22 -5.10
C CYS A 122 0.76 -5.70 -5.42
N ARG A 123 0.58 -6.49 -4.37
CA ARG A 123 0.06 -7.84 -4.45
C ARG A 123 -1.33 -7.81 -3.84
N ILE A 124 -2.27 -8.50 -4.47
CA ILE A 124 -3.67 -8.48 -4.02
C ILE A 124 -4.28 -9.87 -4.17
N VAL A 125 -5.00 -10.28 -3.18
CA VAL A 125 -5.75 -11.54 -3.20
C VAL A 125 -7.19 -11.32 -2.77
#